data_becda5832c222a7972b13e427083b993
#
_entry.id   becda5832c222a7972b13e427083b993
#
_cell.length_a   1.000
_cell.length_b   1.000
_cell.length_c   1.000
_cell.angle_alpha   90.00
_cell.angle_beta   90.00
_cell.angle_gamma   90.00
#
_symmetry.space_group_name_H-M   'P 1'
#
loop_
_entity.id
_entity.type
_entity.pdbx_description
1 polymer ?
#
loop_
_entity_poly.entity_id
_entity_poly.type
_entity_poly.pdbx_seq_one_letter_code
_entity_poly.pdbx_strand_id
1 'polypeptide(L)'
;ELEIIDNSDQSEDYSSSLDLSFFDDPNTNNYYRISLYVNTSGEDQESGEVIRKEYPLILYSNDPSFSQGIPWDGYSFSGRRVFFSDDLFNGTQKEISFDFDYKIGEEIKDTIFLQLTSFSEEAFNFYNSMENNNDRFFSEIGTEPVPIFTNVENGAGVFASGKSVYFQVLP
;
A
#
# COMPACT_ATOMS: atom_id res chain seq x y z
N GLU A 1 3.80 -14.60 7.61
CA GLU A 1 5.28 -14.55 7.54
C GLU A 1 5.68 -13.40 6.64
N LEU A 2 6.75 -12.72 6.94
CA LEU A 2 7.31 -11.65 6.12
C LEU A 2 8.75 -12.03 5.79
N GLU A 3 9.09 -12.09 4.52
CA GLU A 3 10.45 -12.31 4.04
C GLU A 3 10.88 -11.11 3.19
N ILE A 4 12.12 -10.67 3.39
CA ILE A 4 12.70 -9.58 2.63
C ILE A 4 13.82 -10.16 1.78
N ILE A 5 13.74 -9.90 0.50
CA ILE A 5 14.78 -10.27 -0.45
C ILE A 5 15.43 -8.98 -0.93
N ASP A 6 16.70 -8.78 -0.58
CA ASP A 6 17.49 -7.66 -1.09
C ASP A 6 18.10 -8.06 -2.43
N ASN A 7 17.61 -7.45 -3.51
CA ASN A 7 18.11 -7.69 -4.87
C ASN A 7 19.04 -6.55 -5.36
N SER A 8 19.50 -5.68 -4.48
CA SER A 8 20.28 -4.48 -4.82
C SER A 8 21.60 -4.75 -5.58
N ASP A 9 22.08 -6.00 -5.57
CA ASP A 9 23.33 -6.40 -6.24
C ASP A 9 23.16 -6.76 -7.74
N GLN A 10 21.94 -6.81 -8.28
CA GLN A 10 21.69 -7.34 -9.63
C GLN A 10 21.31 -6.34 -10.71
N SER A 11 21.03 -5.09 -10.37
CA SER A 11 20.70 -4.06 -11.37
C SER A 11 21.21 -2.68 -10.94
N GLU A 12 21.52 -1.83 -11.94
CA GLU A 12 21.79 -0.41 -11.71
C GLU A 12 20.53 0.34 -11.21
N ASP A 13 19.37 -0.31 -11.21
CA ASP A 13 18.11 0.17 -10.67
C ASP A 13 18.01 -0.23 -9.20
N TYR A 14 17.85 0.77 -8.35
CA TYR A 14 17.76 0.66 -6.90
C TYR A 14 16.39 0.10 -6.47
N SER A 15 16.12 -1.17 -6.72
CA SER A 15 14.88 -1.81 -6.31
C SER A 15 15.14 -2.85 -5.22
N SER A 16 14.29 -2.84 -4.21
CA SER A 16 14.25 -3.87 -3.18
C SER A 16 12.93 -4.64 -3.32
N SER A 17 12.94 -5.92 -2.98
CA SER A 17 11.77 -6.78 -3.04
C SER A 17 11.32 -7.19 -1.64
N LEU A 18 10.02 -7.41 -1.49
CA LEU A 18 9.38 -7.83 -0.26
C LEU A 18 8.32 -8.89 -0.56
N ASP A 19 8.43 -10.04 0.11
CA ASP A 19 7.41 -11.08 0.07
C ASP A 19 6.58 -11.06 1.35
N LEU A 20 5.26 -10.95 1.21
CA LEU A 20 4.28 -10.99 2.27
C LEU A 20 3.44 -12.25 2.15
N SER A 21 3.35 -13.02 3.24
CA SER A 21 2.45 -14.17 3.32
C SER A 21 1.52 -14.03 4.54
N PHE A 22 0.23 -14.26 4.34
CA PHE A 22 -0.76 -14.31 5.41
C PHE A 22 -1.86 -15.33 5.09
N PHE A 23 -2.59 -15.74 6.12
CA PHE A 23 -3.75 -16.65 5.98
C PHE A 23 -5.05 -15.84 6.09
N ASP A 24 -5.95 -16.08 5.16
CA ASP A 24 -7.25 -15.43 5.09
C ASP A 24 -8.33 -16.23 5.83
N ASP A 25 -9.32 -15.53 6.43
CA ASP A 25 -10.45 -16.18 7.15
C ASP A 25 -11.53 -16.62 6.15
N PRO A 26 -11.81 -17.95 6.02
CA PRO A 26 -12.79 -18.46 5.06
C PRO A 26 -14.25 -18.12 5.38
N ASN A 27 -14.54 -17.57 6.56
CA ASN A 27 -15.91 -17.35 7.01
C ASN A 27 -16.43 -15.94 6.70
N THR A 28 -15.60 -15.05 6.23
CA THR A 28 -15.94 -13.66 5.95
C THR A 28 -15.33 -13.22 4.62
N ASN A 29 -16.01 -12.32 3.94
CA ASN A 29 -15.38 -11.57 2.84
C ASN A 29 -14.46 -10.54 3.45
N ASN A 30 -13.21 -10.57 3.06
CA ASN A 30 -12.18 -9.72 3.64
C ASN A 30 -11.67 -8.70 2.60
N TYR A 31 -11.45 -7.49 3.08
CA TYR A 31 -10.96 -6.37 2.30
C TYR A 31 -9.66 -5.86 2.92
N TYR A 32 -8.65 -5.69 2.12
CA TYR A 32 -7.30 -5.41 2.58
C TYR A 32 -6.72 -4.15 1.96
N ARG A 33 -5.83 -3.52 2.71
CA ARG A 33 -4.92 -2.49 2.21
C ARG A 33 -3.50 -2.80 2.65
N ILE A 34 -2.57 -2.68 1.72
CA ILE A 34 -1.14 -2.71 1.99
C ILE A 34 -0.56 -1.33 1.71
N SER A 35 0.34 -0.90 2.58
CA SER A 35 1.14 0.32 2.41
C SER A 35 2.53 0.10 3.00
N LEU A 36 3.54 0.65 2.36
CA LEU A 36 4.92 0.61 2.82
C LEU A 36 5.36 2.04 3.15
N TYR A 37 5.97 2.22 4.30
CA TYR A 37 6.43 3.52 4.79
C TYR A 37 7.88 3.45 5.21
N VAL A 38 8.62 4.52 4.92
CA VAL A 38 9.95 4.74 5.50
C VAL A 38 9.85 5.84 6.55
N ASN A 39 10.36 5.57 7.73
CA ASN A 39 10.55 6.55 8.80
C ASN A 39 11.99 7.00 8.82
N THR A 40 12.22 8.25 8.47
CA THR A 40 13.54 8.87 8.51
C THR A 40 13.67 9.74 9.76
N SER A 41 14.85 9.78 10.34
CA SER A 41 15.20 10.73 11.39
C SER A 41 16.38 11.59 10.96
N GLY A 42 16.20 12.90 11.00
CA GLY A 42 17.24 13.88 10.72
C GLY A 42 17.32 14.93 11.82
N GLU A 43 18.47 15.56 11.96
CA GLU A 43 18.65 16.70 12.84
C GLU A 43 18.43 17.98 12.04
N ASP A 44 17.54 18.86 12.54
CA ASP A 44 17.39 20.20 11.98
C ASP A 44 18.67 21.01 12.23
N GLN A 45 19.28 21.51 11.17
CA GLN A 45 20.59 22.16 11.25
C GLN A 45 20.54 23.54 11.95
N GLU A 46 19.35 24.14 12.07
CA GLU A 46 19.20 25.44 12.71
C GLU A 46 18.81 25.31 14.19
N SER A 47 17.94 24.37 14.53
CA SER A 47 17.43 24.18 15.89
C SER A 47 18.13 23.07 16.67
N GLY A 48 18.79 22.12 16.00
CA GLY A 48 19.34 20.90 16.59
C GLY A 48 18.27 19.90 17.04
N GLU A 49 17.02 20.10 16.66
CA GLU A 49 15.92 19.19 17.00
C GLU A 49 15.89 17.97 16.07
N VAL A 50 15.59 16.82 16.63
CA VAL A 50 15.41 15.59 15.83
C VAL A 50 14.04 15.64 15.16
N ILE A 51 14.04 15.80 13.85
CA ILE A 51 12.83 15.73 13.02
C ILE A 51 12.65 14.29 12.55
N ARG A 52 11.45 13.75 12.81
CA ARG A 52 11.01 12.46 12.27
C ARG A 52 10.01 12.70 11.15
N LYS A 53 10.22 12.04 10.00
CA LYS A 53 9.32 12.13 8.85
C LYS A 53 8.97 10.73 8.39
N GLU A 54 7.71 10.55 8.02
CA GLU A 54 7.18 9.32 7.42
C GLU A 54 6.83 9.59 5.96
N TYR A 55 7.31 8.74 5.08
CA TYR A 55 7.04 8.82 3.64
C TYR A 55 6.49 7.50 3.12
N PRO A 56 5.36 7.51 2.40
CA PRO A 56 4.89 6.33 1.73
C PRO A 56 5.76 6.03 0.51
N LEU A 57 6.18 4.78 0.38
CA LEU A 57 6.89 4.27 -0.78
C LEU A 57 5.91 3.82 -1.87
N ILE A 58 6.36 3.86 -3.12
CA ILE A 58 5.63 3.28 -4.24
C ILE A 58 5.92 1.78 -4.27
N LEU A 59 4.87 0.98 -4.35
CA LEU A 59 4.90 -0.46 -4.50
C LEU A 59 4.61 -0.82 -5.95
N TYR A 60 5.35 -1.79 -6.48
CA TYR A 60 5.16 -2.38 -7.79
C TYR A 60 4.85 -3.85 -7.65
N SER A 61 3.88 -4.38 -8.40
CA SER A 61 3.52 -5.80 -8.35
C SER A 61 2.84 -6.26 -9.62
N ASN A 62 2.90 -7.58 -9.86
CA ASN A 62 2.13 -8.26 -10.88
C ASN A 62 1.07 -9.20 -10.30
N ASP A 63 0.73 -9.04 -9.01
CA ASP A 63 -0.28 -9.87 -8.37
C ASP A 63 -1.67 -9.63 -8.98
N PRO A 64 -2.38 -10.67 -9.41
CA PRO A 64 -3.68 -10.53 -10.07
C PRO A 64 -4.80 -10.04 -9.15
N SER A 65 -4.60 -10.05 -7.82
CA SER A 65 -5.58 -9.48 -6.86
C SER A 65 -5.62 -7.97 -6.91
N PHE A 66 -4.61 -7.32 -7.53
CA PHE A 66 -4.53 -5.87 -7.64
C PHE A 66 -5.14 -5.43 -8.97
N SER A 67 -6.40 -5.08 -8.92
CA SER A 67 -7.15 -4.60 -10.11
C SER A 67 -7.05 -3.08 -10.33
N GLN A 68 -6.42 -2.37 -9.41
CA GLN A 68 -6.34 -0.91 -9.39
C GLN A 68 -4.89 -0.49 -9.26
N GLY A 69 -4.51 0.48 -10.03
CA GLY A 69 -3.18 1.04 -10.09
C GLY A 69 -2.81 1.40 -11.53
N ILE A 70 -1.72 2.10 -11.66
CA ILE A 70 -1.21 2.49 -12.98
C ILE A 70 -0.16 1.45 -13.39
N PRO A 71 -0.33 0.77 -14.54
CA PRO A 71 0.74 -0.09 -15.06
C PRO A 71 2.01 0.72 -15.30
N TRP A 72 3.14 0.22 -14.85
CA TRP A 72 4.41 0.91 -14.96
C TRP A 72 5.56 -0.06 -15.18
N ASP A 73 6.36 0.16 -16.21
CA ASP A 73 7.63 -0.52 -16.49
C ASP A 73 7.64 -2.04 -16.27
N GLY A 74 6.65 -2.72 -16.87
CA GLY A 74 6.52 -4.18 -16.77
C GLY A 74 5.71 -4.69 -15.58
N TYR A 75 5.25 -3.82 -14.69
CA TYR A 75 4.32 -4.16 -13.61
C TYR A 75 2.89 -3.87 -14.02
N SER A 76 1.95 -4.73 -13.59
CA SER A 76 0.51 -4.52 -13.78
C SER A 76 -0.06 -3.49 -12.79
N PHE A 77 0.64 -3.29 -11.67
CA PHE A 77 0.27 -2.36 -10.61
C PHE A 77 1.47 -1.52 -10.17
N SER A 78 1.24 -0.22 -10.00
CA SER A 78 2.11 0.68 -9.24
C SER A 78 1.27 1.62 -8.38
N GLY A 79 1.64 1.84 -7.12
CA GLY A 79 0.92 2.74 -6.24
C GLY A 79 1.46 2.78 -4.81
N ARG A 80 1.11 3.82 -4.07
CA ARG A 80 1.50 3.97 -2.65
C ARG A 80 0.61 3.19 -1.68
N ARG A 81 -0.54 2.76 -2.17
CA ARG A 81 -1.55 2.01 -1.41
C ARG A 81 -2.18 0.99 -2.34
N VAL A 82 -2.26 -0.22 -1.87
CA VAL A 82 -2.83 -1.35 -2.60
C VAL A 82 -4.10 -1.75 -1.91
N PHE A 83 -5.24 -1.66 -2.59
CA PHE A 83 -6.53 -2.13 -2.08
C PHE A 83 -6.95 -3.37 -2.87
N PHE A 84 -7.40 -4.42 -2.16
CA PHE A 84 -7.85 -5.66 -2.79
C PHE A 84 -8.83 -6.41 -1.87
N SER A 85 -9.64 -7.30 -2.47
CA SER A 85 -10.51 -8.24 -1.77
C SER A 85 -9.90 -9.64 -1.80
N ASP A 86 -10.47 -10.54 -0.99
CA ASP A 86 -10.12 -11.95 -0.94
C ASP A 86 -10.78 -12.81 -2.04
N ASP A 87 -11.50 -12.20 -2.99
CA ASP A 87 -12.28 -12.90 -4.02
C ASP A 87 -11.49 -13.99 -4.76
N LEU A 88 -10.17 -13.83 -4.90
CA LEU A 88 -9.31 -14.80 -5.60
C LEU A 88 -8.62 -15.81 -4.66
N PHE A 89 -8.73 -15.64 -3.31
CA PHE A 89 -7.97 -16.48 -2.38
C PHE A 89 -8.69 -16.75 -1.04
N ASN A 90 -10.00 -16.50 -0.97
CA ASN A 90 -10.82 -16.66 0.25
C ASN A 90 -10.52 -17.99 0.95
N GLY A 91 -10.16 -17.92 2.23
CA GLY A 91 -9.87 -19.06 3.09
C GLY A 91 -8.56 -19.79 2.81
N THR A 92 -7.67 -19.19 2.06
CA THR A 92 -6.37 -19.78 1.74
C THR A 92 -5.20 -18.91 2.19
N GLN A 93 -4.00 -19.44 2.11
CA GLN A 93 -2.79 -18.64 2.27
C GLN A 93 -2.62 -17.76 1.03
N LYS A 94 -2.46 -16.46 1.26
CA LYS A 94 -2.12 -15.48 0.23
C LYS A 94 -0.63 -15.17 0.31
N GLU A 95 0.03 -15.21 -0.81
CA GLU A 95 1.42 -14.78 -1.00
C GLU A 95 1.42 -13.64 -2.02
N ILE A 96 2.16 -12.56 -1.71
CA ILE A 96 2.24 -11.36 -2.53
C ILE A 96 3.69 -10.90 -2.55
N SER A 97 4.21 -10.67 -3.75
CA SER A 97 5.53 -10.07 -3.96
C SER A 97 5.39 -8.63 -4.42
N PHE A 98 6.17 -7.76 -3.81
CA PHE A 98 6.28 -6.35 -4.15
C PHE A 98 7.72 -5.96 -4.41
N ASP A 99 7.92 -5.14 -5.41
CA ASP A 99 9.15 -4.38 -5.57
C ASP A 99 8.90 -2.91 -5.16
N PHE A 100 9.94 -2.23 -4.69
CA PHE A 100 9.85 -0.83 -4.30
C PHE A 100 11.19 -0.11 -4.47
N ASP A 101 11.11 1.18 -4.82
CA ASP A 101 12.27 2.01 -5.05
C ASP A 101 12.79 2.58 -3.73
N TYR A 102 13.61 1.82 -3.04
CA TYR A 102 14.33 2.26 -1.86
C TYR A 102 15.63 1.50 -1.72
N LYS A 103 16.75 2.22 -1.67
CA LYS A 103 18.03 1.59 -1.45
C LYS A 103 18.25 1.30 0.02
N ILE A 104 18.27 0.03 0.34
CA ILE A 104 18.68 -0.46 1.65
C ILE A 104 20.23 -0.39 1.70
N GLY A 105 20.81 0.57 2.41
CA GLY A 105 22.26 0.78 2.47
C GLY A 105 22.82 0.62 3.88
N GLU A 106 24.14 0.47 3.98
CA GLU A 106 24.87 0.21 5.24
C GLU A 106 24.79 1.36 6.28
N GLU A 107 24.34 2.57 5.89
CA GLU A 107 24.27 3.74 6.78
C GLU A 107 22.83 4.15 7.16
N ILE A 108 21.85 3.25 7.00
CA ILE A 108 20.45 3.64 7.16
C ILE A 108 20.08 3.71 8.64
N LYS A 109 19.75 4.92 9.08
CA LYS A 109 19.00 5.20 10.31
C LYS A 109 17.48 5.13 10.10
N ASP A 110 17.07 4.72 8.92
CA ASP A 110 15.68 4.74 8.48
C ASP A 110 15.04 3.37 8.74
N THR A 111 13.84 3.38 9.26
CA THR A 111 13.08 2.17 9.52
C THR A 111 11.97 2.03 8.51
N ILE A 112 11.88 0.89 7.84
CA ILE A 112 10.80 0.58 6.91
C ILE A 112 9.73 -0.24 7.62
N PHE A 113 8.46 0.18 7.46
CA PHE A 113 7.29 -0.51 8.00
C PHE A 113 6.32 -0.88 6.89
N LEU A 114 5.91 -2.14 6.87
CA LEU A 114 4.75 -2.60 6.13
C LEU A 114 3.51 -2.48 7.03
N GLN A 115 2.46 -1.85 6.52
CA GLN A 115 1.14 -1.83 7.14
C GLN A 115 0.19 -2.70 6.33
N LEU A 116 -0.34 -3.76 6.95
CA LEU A 116 -1.47 -4.53 6.46
C LEU A 116 -2.72 -4.13 7.25
N THR A 117 -3.75 -3.66 6.56
CA THR A 117 -5.02 -3.27 7.17
C THR A 117 -6.15 -4.12 6.61
N SER A 118 -6.93 -4.76 7.49
CA SER A 118 -8.22 -5.35 7.15
C SER A 118 -9.32 -4.32 7.39
N PHE A 119 -10.24 -4.18 6.44
CA PHE A 119 -11.32 -3.20 6.45
C PHE A 119 -12.70 -3.86 6.48
N SER A 120 -13.71 -3.12 6.98
CA SER A 120 -15.09 -3.40 6.62
C SER A 120 -15.36 -3.06 5.14
N GLU A 121 -16.39 -3.67 4.57
CA GLU A 121 -16.79 -3.43 3.17
C GLU A 121 -17.03 -1.94 2.89
N GLU A 122 -17.63 -1.22 3.82
CA GLU A 122 -17.89 0.22 3.67
C GLU A 122 -16.60 1.03 3.58
N ALA A 123 -15.58 0.67 4.39
CA ALA A 123 -14.27 1.32 4.32
C ALA A 123 -13.62 1.06 2.97
N PHE A 124 -13.64 -0.18 2.50
CA PHE A 124 -13.09 -0.56 1.23
C PHE A 124 -13.76 0.20 0.07
N ASN A 125 -15.09 0.20 0.02
CA ASN A 125 -15.85 0.90 -1.01
C ASN A 125 -15.58 2.41 -1.02
N PHE A 126 -15.44 3.02 0.16
CA PHE A 126 -15.11 4.44 0.28
C PHE A 126 -13.71 4.74 -0.27
N TYR A 127 -12.67 4.05 0.21
CA TYR A 127 -11.31 4.30 -0.24
C TYR A 127 -11.13 3.96 -1.71
N ASN A 128 -11.74 2.89 -2.18
CA ASN A 128 -11.73 2.47 -3.56
C ASN A 128 -12.36 3.53 -4.50
N SER A 129 -13.50 4.09 -4.10
CA SER A 129 -14.14 5.18 -4.85
C SER A 129 -13.31 6.46 -4.87
N MET A 130 -12.55 6.75 -3.81
CA MET A 130 -11.65 7.90 -3.76
C MET A 130 -10.44 7.73 -4.69
N GLU A 131 -9.79 6.57 -4.67
CA GLU A 131 -8.64 6.30 -5.56
C GLU A 131 -9.05 6.36 -7.02
N ASN A 132 -10.19 5.76 -7.38
CA ASN A 132 -10.75 5.85 -8.73
C ASN A 132 -11.03 7.29 -9.20
N ASN A 133 -11.36 8.19 -8.29
CA ASN A 133 -11.52 9.60 -8.62
C ASN A 133 -10.18 10.32 -8.84
N ASN A 134 -9.18 10.01 -8.03
CA ASN A 134 -7.87 10.64 -8.12
C ASN A 134 -7.16 10.27 -9.44
N ASP A 135 -7.22 9.00 -9.83
CA ASP A 135 -6.57 8.50 -11.05
C ASP A 135 -7.20 9.09 -12.32
N ARG A 136 -8.50 9.35 -12.30
CA ARG A 136 -9.23 9.92 -13.45
C ARG A 136 -9.01 11.42 -13.64
N PHE A 137 -8.68 12.15 -12.60
CA PHE A 137 -8.46 13.60 -12.70
C PHE A 137 -7.32 13.97 -13.66
N PHE A 138 -6.36 13.07 -13.84
CA PHE A 138 -5.24 13.28 -14.77
C PHE A 138 -5.39 12.59 -16.13
N SER A 139 -6.34 11.67 -16.30
CA SER A 139 -6.41 10.85 -17.51
C SER A 139 -7.39 11.32 -18.58
N GLU A 140 -8.48 12.00 -18.24
CA GLU A 140 -9.47 12.40 -19.25
C GLU A 140 -10.19 13.71 -18.91
N ILE A 141 -9.95 14.73 -19.71
CA ILE A 141 -10.75 15.95 -19.71
C ILE A 141 -12.13 15.60 -20.32
N GLY A 142 -13.15 15.44 -19.45
CA GLY A 142 -14.53 15.28 -19.90
C GLY A 142 -15.31 14.04 -19.43
N THR A 143 -14.71 13.20 -18.57
CA THR A 143 -15.45 12.11 -17.90
C THR A 143 -16.25 12.62 -16.70
N GLU A 144 -17.47 12.08 -16.52
CA GLU A 144 -18.25 12.36 -15.31
C GLU A 144 -17.52 11.86 -14.05
N PRO A 145 -17.48 12.65 -12.96
CA PRO A 145 -16.89 12.22 -11.71
C PRO A 145 -17.59 10.95 -11.21
N VAL A 146 -16.82 9.96 -10.79
CA VAL A 146 -17.38 8.80 -10.10
C VAL A 146 -17.84 9.24 -8.70
N PRO A 147 -19.10 8.98 -8.29
CA PRO A 147 -19.55 9.33 -6.96
C PRO A 147 -18.68 8.64 -5.91
N ILE A 148 -18.19 9.42 -4.92
CA ILE A 148 -17.53 8.84 -3.77
C ILE A 148 -18.56 8.12 -2.93
N PHE A 149 -18.27 6.87 -2.55
CA PHE A 149 -19.16 6.07 -1.70
C PHE A 149 -19.41 6.77 -0.36
N THR A 150 -20.65 6.72 0.11
CA THR A 150 -21.06 7.20 1.43
C THR A 150 -22.13 6.28 2.00
N ASN A 151 -22.06 5.99 3.30
CA ASN A 151 -23.11 5.31 4.06
C ASN A 151 -23.75 6.24 5.12
N VAL A 152 -23.50 7.55 5.03
CA VAL A 152 -24.06 8.57 5.92
C VAL A 152 -25.29 9.18 5.25
N GLU A 153 -26.47 9.02 5.85
CA GLU A 153 -27.71 9.61 5.36
C GLU A 153 -27.65 11.14 5.42
N ASN A 154 -27.99 11.80 4.31
CA ASN A 154 -28.00 13.26 4.16
C ASN A 154 -26.65 13.94 4.47
N GLY A 155 -25.55 13.20 4.31
CA GLY A 155 -24.20 13.68 4.56
C GLY A 155 -23.18 13.13 3.55
N ALA A 156 -21.93 13.45 3.76
CA ALA A 156 -20.80 12.92 3.01
C ALA A 156 -19.82 12.23 3.98
N GLY A 157 -19.27 11.09 3.56
CA GLY A 157 -18.29 10.36 4.35
C GLY A 157 -18.69 8.91 4.61
N VAL A 158 -17.91 8.22 5.43
CA VAL A 158 -18.15 6.82 5.77
C VAL A 158 -18.03 6.58 7.27
N PHE A 159 -18.96 5.79 7.81
CA PHE A 159 -18.81 5.16 9.12
C PHE A 159 -18.36 3.71 8.86
N ALA A 160 -17.13 3.40 9.24
CA ALA A 160 -16.48 2.16 8.88
C ALA A 160 -15.47 1.73 9.94
N SER A 161 -14.99 0.49 9.87
CA SER A 161 -13.99 -0.05 10.76
C SER A 161 -12.80 -0.64 10.00
N GLY A 162 -11.66 -0.74 10.68
CA GLY A 162 -10.47 -1.40 10.16
C GLY A 162 -9.51 -1.77 11.29
N LYS A 163 -8.71 -2.78 11.02
CA LYS A 163 -7.66 -3.25 11.94
C LYS A 163 -6.34 -3.30 11.19
N SER A 164 -5.34 -2.57 11.68
CA SER A 164 -4.00 -2.56 11.09
C SER A 164 -3.01 -3.36 11.92
N VAL A 165 -2.12 -4.04 11.22
CA VAL A 165 -0.92 -4.69 11.77
C VAL A 165 0.29 -4.06 11.08
N TYR A 166 1.31 -3.77 11.85
CA TYR A 166 2.56 -3.17 11.37
C TYR A 166 3.69 -4.19 11.51
N PHE A 167 4.43 -4.35 10.45
CA PHE A 167 5.63 -5.17 10.42
C PHE A 167 6.83 -4.27 10.16
N GLN A 168 7.80 -4.31 11.04
CA GLN A 168 9.09 -3.68 10.79
C GLN A 168 9.84 -4.54 9.78
N VAL A 169 10.12 -3.96 8.61
CA VAL A 169 10.79 -4.66 7.50
C VAL A 169 12.29 -4.62 7.69
N LEU A 170 12.80 -3.50 8.21
CA LEU A 170 14.22 -3.29 8.49
C LEU A 170 14.39 -2.48 9.78
N PRO A 171 15.49 -2.71 10.52
CA PRO A 171 15.78 -2.00 11.76
C PRO A 171 16.05 -0.52 11.55
#